data_10e8a20da3a5b3056a23659cebbf21f6
#
_entry.id   10e8a20da3a5b3056a23659cebbf21f6
#
_cell.length_a   1.000
_cell.length_b   1.000
_cell.length_c   1.000
_cell.angle_alpha   90.00
_cell.angle_beta   90.00
_cell.angle_gamma   90.00
#
_symmetry.space_group_name_H-M   'P 1'
#
loop_
_entity.id
_entity.type
_entity.pdbx_description
1 polymer ?
#
loop_
_entity_poly.entity_id
_entity_poly.type
_entity_poly.pdbx_seq_one_letter_code
_entity_poly.pdbx_strand_id
1 'polypeptide(L)'
;PDSLAEKQAFAAVGQARLMMVYQKLCAEYNQTAAQVLLTKDTMVNDASRYNAQNTFEELLNLGTIPIVNENDTVSTSEIPYVDSFGDNDRLSAIVAALIGADLLILLSDIDGLYTDDPRTNKEARFISFVPEITKELLSMGKGTSGSDVGTGGMSAKLAAARIATD
;
A
#
# COMPACT_ATOMS: atom_id res chain seq x y z
N PRO A 1 1.57 20.83 8.50
CA PRO A 1 0.47 21.47 7.78
C PRO A 1 -0.79 21.42 8.61
N ASP A 2 -1.47 22.57 8.75
CA ASP A 2 -2.61 22.72 9.67
C ASP A 2 -3.95 22.57 8.93
N SER A 3 -3.94 22.60 7.60
CA SER A 3 -5.13 22.45 6.77
C SER A 3 -5.02 21.30 5.77
N LEU A 4 -6.18 20.80 5.33
CA LEU A 4 -6.25 19.77 4.27
C LEU A 4 -5.60 20.27 2.99
N ALA A 5 -5.87 21.51 2.60
CA ALA A 5 -5.29 22.11 1.39
C ALA A 5 -3.76 22.18 1.43
N GLU A 6 -3.17 22.49 2.58
CA GLU A 6 -1.72 22.44 2.76
C GLU A 6 -1.17 21.01 2.62
N LYS A 7 -1.83 20.03 3.24
CA LYS A 7 -1.44 18.61 3.11
C LYS A 7 -1.46 18.17 1.65
N GLN A 8 -2.52 18.50 0.93
CA GLN A 8 -2.66 18.21 -0.50
C GLN A 8 -1.58 18.88 -1.35
N ALA A 9 -1.27 20.15 -1.06
CA ALA A 9 -0.20 20.88 -1.76
C ALA A 9 1.18 20.26 -1.48
N PHE A 10 1.48 19.89 -0.24
CA PHE A 10 2.73 19.20 0.10
C PHE A 10 2.82 17.81 -0.52
N ALA A 11 1.70 17.07 -0.60
CA ALA A 11 1.64 15.80 -1.29
C ALA A 11 2.00 15.94 -2.78
N ALA A 12 1.49 16.98 -3.46
CA ALA A 12 1.84 17.27 -4.85
C ALA A 12 3.35 17.49 -5.05
N VAL A 13 3.97 18.28 -4.18
CA VAL A 13 5.43 18.51 -4.22
C VAL A 13 6.21 17.25 -3.88
N GLY A 14 5.78 16.52 -2.85
CA GLY A 14 6.42 15.29 -2.38
C GLY A 14 6.35 14.18 -3.43
N GLN A 15 5.22 14.01 -4.09
CA GLN A 15 5.04 12.99 -5.13
C GLN A 15 5.97 13.20 -6.32
N ALA A 16 6.17 14.45 -6.76
CA ALA A 16 7.12 14.74 -7.82
C ALA A 16 8.56 14.34 -7.44
N ARG A 17 8.98 14.65 -6.22
CA ARG A 17 10.30 14.26 -5.70
C ARG A 17 10.44 12.74 -5.56
N LEU A 18 9.41 12.05 -5.09
CA LEU A 18 9.38 10.60 -4.98
C LEU A 18 9.61 9.96 -6.35
N MET A 19 8.90 10.41 -7.37
CA MET A 19 9.06 9.88 -8.73
C MET A 19 10.45 10.13 -9.31
N MET A 20 11.06 11.28 -9.03
CA MET A 20 12.46 11.55 -9.43
C MET A 20 13.43 10.52 -8.84
N VAL A 21 13.23 10.11 -7.58
CA VAL A 21 14.07 9.08 -6.92
C VAL A 21 13.87 7.73 -7.60
N TYR A 22 12.62 7.30 -7.81
CA TYR A 22 12.33 6.04 -8.48
C TYR A 22 12.87 5.99 -9.92
N GLN A 23 12.68 7.06 -10.69
CA GLN A 23 13.20 7.14 -12.06
C GLN A 23 14.72 7.02 -12.09
N LYS A 24 15.42 7.69 -11.16
CA LYS A 24 16.87 7.59 -11.06
C LYS A 24 17.32 6.16 -10.74
N LEU A 25 16.72 5.54 -9.72
CA LEU A 25 17.08 4.18 -9.31
C LEU A 25 16.77 3.15 -10.41
N CYS A 26 15.59 3.25 -11.04
CA CYS A 26 15.22 2.35 -12.14
C CYS A 26 16.18 2.49 -13.34
N ALA A 27 16.60 3.71 -13.66
CA ALA A 27 17.52 3.97 -14.76
C ALA A 27 18.90 3.28 -14.57
N GLU A 28 19.38 3.12 -13.33
CA GLU A 28 20.61 2.39 -13.01
C GLU A 28 20.55 0.91 -13.44
N TYR A 29 19.34 0.37 -13.56
CA TYR A 29 19.06 -1.01 -14.00
C TYR A 29 18.46 -1.09 -15.42
N ASN A 30 18.54 0.00 -16.20
CA ASN A 30 17.92 0.10 -17.52
C ASN A 30 16.40 -0.18 -17.49
N GLN A 31 15.73 0.20 -16.40
CA GLN A 31 14.29 0.08 -16.23
C GLN A 31 13.63 1.44 -16.31
N THR A 32 12.40 1.46 -16.79
CA THR A 32 11.56 2.66 -16.85
C THR A 32 10.50 2.60 -15.74
N ALA A 33 10.41 3.65 -14.92
CA ALA A 33 9.34 3.81 -13.94
C ALA A 33 8.19 4.62 -14.53
N ALA A 34 6.96 4.20 -14.26
CA ALA A 34 5.74 4.93 -14.62
C ALA A 34 4.94 5.25 -13.36
N GLN A 35 4.38 6.47 -13.27
CA GLN A 35 3.53 6.86 -12.14
C GLN A 35 2.07 6.47 -12.39
N VAL A 36 1.45 5.84 -11.39
CA VAL A 36 0.00 5.60 -11.34
C VAL A 36 -0.54 6.12 -10.01
N LEU A 37 -1.42 7.11 -10.05
CA LEU A 37 -2.07 7.65 -8.85
C LEU A 37 -3.55 7.25 -8.84
N LEU A 38 -3.97 6.60 -7.77
CA LEU A 38 -5.31 6.08 -7.61
C LEU A 38 -6.05 6.78 -6.47
N THR A 39 -7.36 6.88 -6.60
CA THR A 39 -8.25 7.23 -5.49
C THR A 39 -9.17 6.05 -5.18
N LYS A 40 -9.74 6.01 -4.00
CA LYS A 40 -10.74 4.99 -3.65
C LYS A 40 -11.93 5.02 -4.61
N ASP A 41 -12.35 6.21 -5.04
CA ASP A 41 -13.40 6.38 -6.06
C ASP A 41 -13.06 5.67 -7.37
N THR A 42 -11.79 5.70 -7.79
CA THR A 42 -11.31 4.95 -8.96
C THR A 42 -11.59 3.45 -8.83
N MET A 43 -11.50 2.89 -7.64
CA MET A 43 -11.72 1.47 -7.40
C MET A 43 -13.20 1.08 -7.26
N VAL A 44 -14.04 2.01 -6.80
CA VAL A 44 -15.48 1.80 -6.63
C VAL A 44 -16.25 1.96 -7.95
N ASN A 45 -15.81 2.89 -8.79
CA ASN A 45 -16.42 3.11 -10.10
C ASN A 45 -15.93 2.10 -11.12
N ASP A 46 -16.84 1.29 -11.69
CA ASP A 46 -16.50 0.21 -12.61
C ASP A 46 -15.73 0.66 -13.86
N ALA A 47 -16.10 1.79 -14.45
CA ALA A 47 -15.43 2.31 -15.65
C ALA A 47 -14.01 2.79 -15.31
N SER A 48 -13.85 3.50 -14.20
CA SER A 48 -12.55 3.97 -13.74
C SER A 48 -11.64 2.81 -13.36
N ARG A 49 -12.19 1.79 -12.68
CA ARG A 49 -11.45 0.57 -12.33
C ARG A 49 -10.98 -0.19 -13.57
N TYR A 50 -11.85 -0.36 -14.57
CA TYR A 50 -11.49 -0.99 -15.83
C TYR A 50 -10.39 -0.23 -16.57
N ASN A 51 -10.47 1.11 -16.62
CA ASN A 51 -9.43 1.93 -17.23
C ASN A 51 -8.10 1.82 -16.49
N ALA A 52 -8.12 1.78 -15.16
CA ALA A 52 -6.91 1.58 -14.35
C ALA A 52 -6.28 0.21 -14.65
N GLN A 53 -7.08 -0.86 -14.71
CA GLN A 53 -6.62 -2.20 -15.05
C GLN A 53 -5.94 -2.24 -16.43
N ASN A 54 -6.58 -1.67 -17.45
CA ASN A 54 -6.01 -1.60 -18.81
C ASN A 54 -4.69 -0.81 -18.80
N THR A 55 -4.62 0.29 -18.05
CA THR A 55 -3.39 1.07 -17.92
C THR A 55 -2.25 0.26 -17.31
N PHE A 56 -2.52 -0.50 -16.26
CA PHE A 56 -1.51 -1.40 -15.66
C PHE A 56 -1.07 -2.47 -16.66
N GLU A 57 -2.01 -3.11 -17.35
CA GLU A 57 -1.71 -4.13 -18.36
C GLU A 57 -0.77 -3.59 -19.43
N GLU A 58 -1.08 -2.42 -20.00
CA GLU A 58 -0.24 -1.80 -21.03
C GLU A 58 1.13 -1.38 -20.50
N LEU A 59 1.22 -0.83 -19.28
CA LEU A 59 2.51 -0.49 -18.66
C LEU A 59 3.38 -1.73 -18.46
N LEU A 60 2.79 -2.84 -18.01
CA LEU A 60 3.51 -4.10 -17.84
C LEU A 60 3.94 -4.69 -19.19
N ASN A 61 3.07 -4.64 -20.22
CA ASN A 61 3.40 -5.07 -21.59
C ASN A 61 4.55 -4.25 -22.20
N LEU A 62 4.64 -2.97 -21.88
CA LEU A 62 5.76 -2.09 -22.25
C LEU A 62 7.05 -2.36 -21.45
N GLY A 63 7.03 -3.27 -20.49
CA GLY A 63 8.17 -3.57 -19.61
C GLY A 63 8.50 -2.43 -18.64
N THR A 64 7.54 -1.58 -18.31
CA THR A 64 7.72 -0.51 -17.33
C THR A 64 7.37 -0.99 -15.93
N ILE A 65 7.90 -0.33 -14.92
CA ILE A 65 7.59 -0.59 -13.51
C ILE A 65 6.58 0.46 -13.02
N PRO A 66 5.31 0.10 -12.80
CA PRO A 66 4.33 1.04 -12.25
C PRO A 66 4.66 1.36 -10.78
N ILE A 67 4.87 2.63 -10.47
CA ILE A 67 5.00 3.14 -9.11
C ILE A 67 3.65 3.72 -8.72
N VAL A 68 2.99 3.03 -7.80
CA VAL A 68 1.60 3.33 -7.43
C VAL A 68 1.56 4.06 -6.10
N ASN A 69 0.71 5.07 -6.01
CA ASN A 69 0.41 5.76 -4.76
C ASN A 69 -1.06 6.22 -4.76
N GLU A 70 -1.57 6.64 -3.60
CA GLU A 70 -2.83 7.36 -3.54
C GLU A 70 -2.67 8.76 -4.15
N ASN A 71 -3.72 9.26 -4.81
CA ASN A 71 -3.75 10.63 -5.29
C ASN A 71 -4.19 11.58 -4.17
N ASP A 72 -3.28 11.82 -3.23
CA ASP A 72 -3.53 12.68 -2.06
C ASP A 72 -3.88 14.12 -2.43
N THR A 73 -3.60 14.54 -3.66
CA THR A 73 -3.90 15.92 -4.10
C THR A 73 -5.40 16.17 -4.29
N VAL A 74 -6.17 15.12 -4.52
CA VAL A 74 -7.63 15.18 -4.73
C VAL A 74 -8.39 14.23 -3.80
N SER A 75 -7.69 13.44 -3.00
CA SER A 75 -8.31 12.56 -2.01
C SER A 75 -8.90 13.40 -0.88
N THR A 76 -10.19 13.17 -0.59
CA THR A 76 -10.90 13.88 0.46
C THR A 76 -11.24 12.91 1.58
N SER A 77 -10.40 12.87 2.62
CA SER A 77 -10.65 12.12 3.85
C SER A 77 -11.84 12.64 4.66
N GLU A 78 -12.42 13.76 4.27
CA GLU A 78 -13.49 14.45 5.00
C GLU A 78 -14.91 14.08 4.54
N ILE A 79 -15.07 13.31 3.47
CA ILE A 79 -16.38 12.78 3.08
C ILE A 79 -16.67 11.55 3.94
N PRO A 80 -17.69 11.55 4.82
CA PRO A 80 -17.91 10.50 5.84
C PRO A 80 -18.11 9.08 5.30
N TYR A 81 -18.23 8.93 3.98
CA TYR A 81 -18.48 7.64 3.31
C TYR A 81 -17.36 7.23 2.32
N VAL A 82 -16.33 8.04 2.16
CA VAL A 82 -15.19 7.77 1.26
C VAL A 82 -13.90 7.93 2.07
N ASP A 83 -13.55 6.92 2.84
CA ASP A 83 -12.25 6.88 3.49
C ASP A 83 -11.13 6.78 2.42
N SER A 84 -9.97 7.39 2.67
CA SER A 84 -8.74 7.08 1.94
C SER A 84 -8.48 5.56 1.99
N PHE A 85 -7.58 5.02 1.18
CA PHE A 85 -7.18 3.61 1.31
C PHE A 85 -6.69 3.28 2.72
N GLY A 86 -6.36 4.30 3.52
CA GLY A 86 -5.94 4.22 4.90
C GLY A 86 -4.45 4.05 5.04
N ASP A 87 -3.86 3.16 4.27
CA ASP A 87 -2.42 2.93 4.19
C ASP A 87 -2.01 2.28 2.86
N ASN A 88 -0.71 2.31 2.56
CA ASN A 88 -0.17 1.73 1.34
C ASN A 88 -0.18 0.20 1.34
N ASP A 89 -0.26 -0.45 2.51
CA ASP A 89 -0.39 -1.92 2.59
C ASP A 89 -1.73 -2.34 1.96
N ARG A 90 -2.82 -1.65 2.32
CA ARG A 90 -4.14 -1.91 1.74
C ARG A 90 -4.20 -1.56 0.25
N LEU A 91 -3.64 -0.42 -0.15
CA LEU A 91 -3.56 -0.04 -1.56
C LEU A 91 -2.81 -1.09 -2.37
N SER A 92 -1.68 -1.60 -1.85
CA SER A 92 -0.89 -2.64 -2.54
C SER A 92 -1.67 -3.94 -2.73
N ALA A 93 -2.44 -4.36 -1.74
CA ALA A 93 -3.30 -5.55 -1.85
C ALA A 93 -4.41 -5.38 -2.89
N ILE A 94 -5.05 -4.21 -2.92
CA ILE A 94 -6.08 -3.87 -3.91
C ILE A 94 -5.48 -3.87 -5.33
N VAL A 95 -4.31 -3.28 -5.50
CA VAL A 95 -3.62 -3.27 -6.79
C VAL A 95 -3.19 -4.67 -7.19
N ALA A 96 -2.66 -5.49 -6.27
CA ALA A 96 -2.31 -6.87 -6.55
C ALA A 96 -3.52 -7.68 -7.07
N ALA A 97 -4.68 -7.54 -6.43
CA ALA A 97 -5.93 -8.15 -6.88
C ALA A 97 -6.37 -7.60 -8.24
N LEU A 98 -6.27 -6.28 -8.47
CA LEU A 98 -6.68 -5.64 -9.72
C LEU A 98 -5.90 -6.15 -10.94
N ILE A 99 -4.59 -6.35 -10.78
CA ILE A 99 -3.70 -6.80 -11.87
C ILE A 99 -3.54 -8.33 -11.93
N GLY A 100 -4.15 -9.07 -11.01
CA GLY A 100 -3.99 -10.53 -10.91
C GLY A 100 -2.54 -10.95 -10.59
N ALA A 101 -1.91 -10.27 -9.64
CA ALA A 101 -0.52 -10.56 -9.26
C ALA A 101 -0.39 -11.96 -8.64
N ASP A 102 0.66 -12.69 -9.02
CA ASP A 102 0.97 -14.02 -8.47
C ASP A 102 1.54 -13.95 -7.05
N LEU A 103 2.11 -12.80 -6.66
CA LEU A 103 2.76 -12.59 -5.37
C LEU A 103 2.65 -11.14 -4.92
N LEU A 104 2.27 -10.93 -3.66
CA LEU A 104 2.37 -9.65 -2.97
C LEU A 104 3.45 -9.71 -1.88
N ILE A 105 4.42 -8.80 -1.93
CA ILE A 105 5.48 -8.67 -0.92
C ILE A 105 5.24 -7.39 -0.12
N LEU A 106 4.95 -7.54 1.18
CA LEU A 106 4.78 -6.42 2.11
C LEU A 106 6.10 -6.21 2.87
N LEU A 107 6.80 -5.13 2.56
CA LEU A 107 8.03 -4.75 3.26
C LEU A 107 7.69 -4.14 4.62
N SER A 108 8.50 -4.47 5.64
CA SER A 108 8.31 -4.04 7.01
C SER A 108 9.63 -3.64 7.66
N ASP A 109 9.55 -2.90 8.76
CA ASP A 109 10.67 -2.57 9.65
C ASP A 109 11.05 -3.72 10.62
N ILE A 110 10.29 -4.81 10.60
CA ILE A 110 10.61 -6.07 11.27
C ILE A 110 10.68 -7.20 10.24
N ASP A 111 11.41 -8.26 10.56
CA ASP A 111 11.74 -9.36 9.66
C ASP A 111 10.57 -10.34 9.38
N GLY A 112 9.41 -10.13 9.99
CA GLY A 112 8.21 -10.88 9.67
C GLY A 112 7.13 -10.85 10.74
N LEU A 113 6.23 -11.84 10.69
CA LEU A 113 5.13 -11.97 11.63
C LEU A 113 5.58 -12.71 12.89
N TYR A 114 5.16 -12.24 14.04
CA TYR A 114 5.41 -12.84 15.34
C TYR A 114 4.12 -13.06 16.12
N THR A 115 4.18 -13.94 17.12
CA THR A 115 3.05 -14.20 18.04
C THR A 115 2.71 -13.01 18.94
N ASP A 116 3.65 -12.08 19.11
CA ASP A 116 3.52 -10.82 19.86
C ASP A 116 4.62 -9.85 19.38
N ASP A 117 4.67 -8.63 19.88
CA ASP A 117 5.72 -7.66 19.52
C ASP A 117 7.10 -8.11 20.07
N PRO A 118 8.05 -8.52 19.18
CA PRO A 118 9.36 -9.01 19.60
C PRO A 118 10.23 -7.93 20.27
N ARG A 119 9.88 -6.63 20.12
CA ARG A 119 10.60 -5.52 20.77
C ARG A 119 10.25 -5.38 22.25
N THR A 120 9.03 -5.79 22.62
CA THR A 120 8.51 -5.67 23.97
C THR A 120 8.39 -7.01 24.70
N ASN A 121 8.15 -8.09 23.95
CA ASN A 121 8.00 -9.45 24.49
C ASN A 121 9.09 -10.37 23.95
N LYS A 122 10.03 -10.78 24.83
CA LYS A 122 11.11 -11.72 24.50
C LYS A 122 10.65 -13.16 24.21
N GLU A 123 9.42 -13.49 24.60
CA GLU A 123 8.79 -14.80 24.33
C GLU A 123 8.07 -14.82 22.98
N ALA A 124 8.04 -13.70 22.26
CA ALA A 124 7.48 -13.62 20.93
C ALA A 124 8.19 -14.59 19.97
N ARG A 125 7.42 -15.44 19.30
CA ARG A 125 7.93 -16.42 18.34
C ARG A 125 7.63 -16.02 16.92
N PHE A 126 8.60 -16.18 16.04
CA PHE A 126 8.45 -15.95 14.63
C PHE A 126 7.48 -16.95 14.00
N ILE A 127 6.56 -16.46 13.15
CA ILE A 127 5.60 -17.25 12.41
C ILE A 127 6.05 -17.28 10.94
N SER A 128 6.64 -18.39 10.53
CA SER A 128 7.21 -18.53 9.19
C SER A 128 6.17 -18.81 8.10
N PHE A 129 5.00 -19.32 8.48
CA PHE A 129 3.94 -19.67 7.54
C PHE A 129 2.57 -19.55 8.18
N VAL A 130 1.64 -18.93 7.46
CA VAL A 130 0.24 -18.77 7.84
C VAL A 130 -0.61 -19.40 6.74
N PRO A 131 -1.21 -20.57 6.96
CA PRO A 131 -2.03 -21.24 5.94
C PRO A 131 -3.36 -20.54 5.71
N GLU A 132 -3.87 -19.82 6.71
CA GLU A 132 -5.16 -19.12 6.65
C GLU A 132 -5.13 -17.92 7.61
N ILE A 133 -5.63 -16.77 7.15
CA ILE A 133 -5.71 -15.57 7.98
C ILE A 133 -7.01 -15.58 8.77
N THR A 134 -6.95 -16.13 9.99
CA THR A 134 -8.10 -16.23 10.89
C THR A 134 -8.42 -14.91 11.60
N LYS A 135 -9.62 -14.82 12.18
CA LYS A 135 -10.03 -13.66 13.01
C LYS A 135 -9.12 -13.47 14.23
N GLU A 136 -8.65 -14.55 14.81
CA GLU A 136 -7.72 -14.56 15.93
C GLU A 136 -6.39 -13.93 15.52
N LEU A 137 -5.84 -14.34 14.37
CA LEU A 137 -4.60 -13.78 13.83
C LEU A 137 -4.74 -12.28 13.55
N LEU A 138 -5.85 -11.83 12.96
CA LEU A 138 -6.14 -10.41 12.73
C LEU A 138 -6.22 -9.63 14.05
N SER A 139 -6.71 -10.27 15.14
CA SER A 139 -6.79 -9.61 16.44
C SER A 139 -5.43 -9.44 17.13
N MET A 140 -4.45 -10.31 16.83
CA MET A 140 -3.09 -10.23 17.37
C MET A 140 -2.34 -9.00 16.85
N GLY A 141 -2.65 -8.52 15.63
CA GLY A 141 -2.03 -7.32 15.06
C GLY A 141 -2.47 -5.99 15.69
N LYS A 142 -3.48 -5.98 16.56
CA LYS A 142 -4.11 -4.72 17.06
C LYS A 142 -3.29 -3.96 18.12
N GLY A 143 -2.12 -4.45 18.55
CA GLY A 143 -1.34 -3.87 19.65
C GLY A 143 -0.08 -3.10 19.25
N THR A 144 0.36 -3.13 18.01
CA THR A 144 1.70 -2.70 17.64
C THR A 144 1.73 -1.69 16.50
N SER A 145 1.63 -0.41 16.81
CA SER A 145 2.11 0.65 15.92
C SER A 145 3.59 0.92 16.25
N GLY A 146 4.49 0.53 15.38
CA GLY A 146 5.92 0.47 15.67
C GLY A 146 6.75 1.67 15.25
N SER A 147 6.17 2.72 14.65
CA SER A 147 6.92 3.93 14.30
C SER A 147 6.05 5.17 14.45
N ASP A 148 6.67 6.27 14.88
CA ASP A 148 6.04 7.60 15.00
C ASP A 148 5.60 8.21 13.64
N VAL A 149 5.94 7.57 12.53
CA VAL A 149 5.71 8.07 11.17
C VAL A 149 4.83 7.13 10.32
N GLY A 150 4.69 5.86 10.70
CA GLY A 150 3.90 4.85 9.97
C GLY A 150 2.51 4.66 10.56
N THR A 151 1.47 4.84 9.75
CA THR A 151 0.07 4.60 10.13
C THR A 151 -0.35 3.13 10.01
N GLY A 152 0.46 2.29 9.34
CA GLY A 152 0.19 0.88 9.08
C GLY A 152 1.01 -0.06 9.97
N GLY A 153 0.44 -0.51 11.08
CA GLY A 153 1.03 -1.56 11.92
C GLY A 153 0.84 -2.97 11.35
N MET A 154 1.23 -4.00 12.10
CA MET A 154 1.03 -5.41 11.70
C MET A 154 -0.43 -5.74 11.38
N SER A 155 -1.39 -5.07 12.02
CA SER A 155 -2.82 -5.22 11.71
C SER A 155 -3.18 -4.80 10.29
N ALA A 156 -2.57 -3.72 9.78
CA ALA A 156 -2.77 -3.26 8.41
C ALA A 156 -2.19 -4.26 7.40
N LYS A 157 -0.99 -4.79 7.68
CA LYS A 157 -0.35 -5.82 6.84
C LYS A 157 -1.14 -7.12 6.80
N LEU A 158 -1.67 -7.57 7.93
CA LEU A 158 -2.54 -8.75 7.98
C LEU A 158 -3.87 -8.54 7.24
N ALA A 159 -4.46 -7.33 7.35
CA ALA A 159 -5.65 -6.98 6.59
C ALA A 159 -5.38 -6.94 5.07
N ALA A 160 -4.23 -6.38 4.66
CA ALA A 160 -3.79 -6.36 3.28
C ALA A 160 -3.53 -7.78 2.75
N ALA A 161 -2.84 -8.62 3.51
CA ALA A 161 -2.60 -10.01 3.15
C ALA A 161 -3.92 -10.78 2.94
N ARG A 162 -4.93 -10.54 3.79
CA ARG A 162 -6.26 -11.13 3.62
C ARG A 162 -6.92 -10.71 2.31
N ILE A 163 -6.89 -9.41 1.97
CA ILE A 163 -7.45 -8.91 0.70
C ILE A 163 -6.78 -9.57 -0.51
N ALA A 164 -5.47 -9.83 -0.42
CA ALA A 164 -4.71 -10.40 -1.52
C ALA A 164 -4.87 -11.93 -1.66
N THR A 165 -5.40 -12.63 -0.62
CA THR A 165 -5.56 -14.08 -0.62
C THR A 165 -7.01 -14.55 -0.76
N ASP A 166 -8.00 -13.68 -0.53
CA ASP A 166 -9.45 -13.93 -0.75
C ASP A 166 -9.79 -13.77 -2.24
#